data_ab7a9dd4c1f2a4c3601e865a6e514cae
#
_entry.id   ab7a9dd4c1f2a4c3601e865a6e514cae
#
_cell.length_a   1.000
_cell.length_b   1.000
_cell.length_c   1.000
_cell.angle_alpha   90.00
_cell.angle_beta   90.00
_cell.angle_gamma   90.00
#
_symmetry.space_group_name_H-M   'P 1'
#
loop_
_entity.id
_entity.type
_entity.pdbx_description
1 polymer ?
#
loop_
_entity_poly.entity_id
_entity_poly.type
_entity_poly.pdbx_seq_one_letter_code
_entity_poly.pdbx_strand_id
1 'polypeptide(L)'
;MHAKMLGPEAYEQAMELYKDAGDTLAKGKDINSVKEDLSKADGLFKKSTDSAKLAQVTFADTLTARASADKAEASKYAAKDWGKGEGELKDAAAQLEDGNLNKAQKTVEDATKYYKSAEAKAVNEKAKAAHK
;
A
#
# COMPACT_ATOMS: atom_id res chain seq x y z
N MET A 1 5.57 2.83 -8.02
CA MET A 1 6.41 2.58 -6.89
C MET A 1 5.67 2.11 -5.64
N HIS A 2 4.60 2.74 -5.23
CA HIS A 2 3.78 2.26 -4.13
C HIS A 2 2.40 1.79 -4.59
N ALA A 3 2.26 1.44 -5.87
CA ALA A 3 0.96 1.09 -6.47
C ALA A 3 0.31 -0.11 -5.79
N LYS A 4 1.06 -1.16 -5.48
CA LYS A 4 0.54 -2.34 -4.80
C LYS A 4 0.01 -2.02 -3.40
N MET A 5 0.67 -1.11 -2.68
CA MET A 5 0.28 -0.72 -1.32
C MET A 5 -0.82 0.35 -1.31
N LEU A 6 -0.72 1.35 -2.18
CA LEU A 6 -1.57 2.54 -2.16
C LEU A 6 -2.67 2.53 -3.24
N GLY A 7 -2.62 1.60 -4.18
CA GLY A 7 -3.68 1.37 -5.17
C GLY A 7 -3.93 -0.13 -5.34
N PRO A 8 -4.25 -0.87 -4.24
CA PRO A 8 -4.18 -2.33 -4.22
C PRO A 8 -5.21 -3.02 -5.11
N GLU A 9 -6.43 -2.52 -5.17
CA GLU A 9 -7.51 -3.16 -5.91
C GLU A 9 -7.23 -3.14 -7.41
N ALA A 10 -6.90 -1.97 -7.97
CA ALA A 10 -6.59 -1.83 -9.39
C ALA A 10 -5.31 -2.58 -9.75
N TYR A 11 -4.31 -2.58 -8.86
CA TYR A 11 -3.08 -3.33 -9.06
C TYR A 11 -3.33 -4.84 -9.18
N GLU A 12 -4.11 -5.40 -8.25
CA GLU A 12 -4.44 -6.84 -8.27
C GLU A 12 -5.23 -7.23 -9.51
N GLN A 13 -6.22 -6.42 -9.90
CA GLN A 13 -7.00 -6.64 -11.11
C GLN A 13 -6.10 -6.61 -12.36
N ALA A 14 -5.16 -5.68 -12.43
CA ALA A 14 -4.21 -5.59 -13.53
C ALA A 14 -3.33 -6.84 -13.61
N MET A 15 -2.83 -7.33 -12.48
CA MET A 15 -1.99 -8.54 -12.43
C MET A 15 -2.76 -9.76 -12.89
N GLU A 16 -4.03 -9.90 -12.50
CA GLU A 16 -4.88 -11.00 -12.97
C GLU A 16 -5.08 -10.95 -14.49
N LEU A 17 -5.33 -9.78 -15.05
CA LEU A 17 -5.51 -9.61 -16.50
C LEU A 17 -4.23 -9.94 -17.27
N TYR A 18 -3.07 -9.58 -16.76
CA TYR A 18 -1.79 -9.97 -17.37
C TYR A 18 -1.59 -11.47 -17.35
N LYS A 19 -1.92 -12.11 -16.25
CA LYS A 19 -1.82 -13.58 -16.13
C LYS A 19 -2.76 -14.26 -17.12
N ASP A 20 -4.01 -13.81 -17.20
CA ASP A 20 -5.02 -14.37 -18.10
C ASP A 20 -4.61 -14.17 -19.56
N ALA A 21 -4.06 -13.02 -19.92
CA ALA A 21 -3.55 -12.75 -21.26
C ALA A 21 -2.40 -13.69 -21.61
N GLY A 22 -1.47 -13.92 -20.68
CA GLY A 22 -0.36 -14.85 -20.84
C GLY A 22 -0.84 -16.28 -21.05
N ASP A 23 -1.81 -16.72 -20.25
CA ASP A 23 -2.41 -18.06 -20.36
C ASP A 23 -3.13 -18.23 -21.70
N THR A 24 -3.87 -17.22 -22.14
CA THR A 24 -4.59 -17.20 -23.42
C THR A 24 -3.60 -17.29 -24.59
N LEU A 25 -2.51 -16.55 -24.54
CA LEU A 25 -1.48 -16.56 -25.56
C LEU A 25 -0.79 -17.94 -25.63
N ALA A 26 -0.47 -18.53 -24.47
CA ALA A 26 0.16 -19.86 -24.39
C ALA A 26 -0.73 -20.94 -24.98
N LYS A 27 -2.04 -20.80 -24.94
CA LYS A 27 -3.02 -21.75 -25.51
C LYS A 27 -3.30 -21.50 -26.99
N GLY A 28 -2.66 -20.50 -27.61
CA GLY A 28 -2.85 -20.16 -29.01
C GLY A 28 -4.21 -19.58 -29.34
N LYS A 29 -4.87 -18.96 -28.36
CA LYS A 29 -6.18 -18.35 -28.55
C LYS A 29 -6.09 -16.94 -29.13
N ASP A 30 -7.25 -16.38 -29.50
CA ASP A 30 -7.45 -15.14 -30.24
C ASP A 30 -6.56 -13.99 -29.74
N ILE A 31 -5.73 -13.47 -30.65
CA ILE A 31 -4.82 -12.38 -30.36
C ILE A 31 -5.56 -11.07 -30.03
N ASN A 32 -6.79 -10.90 -30.51
CA ASN A 32 -7.61 -9.72 -30.17
C ASN A 32 -8.03 -9.74 -28.70
N SER A 33 -8.38 -10.92 -28.18
CA SER A 33 -8.68 -11.08 -26.74
C SER A 33 -7.46 -10.76 -25.87
N VAL A 34 -6.27 -11.20 -26.30
CA VAL A 34 -5.01 -10.89 -25.61
C VAL A 34 -4.77 -9.37 -25.60
N LYS A 35 -4.95 -8.70 -26.75
CA LYS A 35 -4.80 -7.24 -26.84
C LYS A 35 -5.78 -6.49 -25.94
N GLU A 36 -7.03 -6.93 -25.88
CA GLU A 36 -8.04 -6.34 -25.01
C GLU A 36 -7.65 -6.49 -23.55
N ASP A 37 -7.24 -7.67 -23.11
CA ASP A 37 -6.83 -7.93 -21.73
C ASP A 37 -5.62 -7.10 -21.34
N LEU A 38 -4.61 -6.99 -22.22
CA LEU A 38 -3.43 -6.18 -21.99
C LEU A 38 -3.78 -4.69 -21.92
N SER A 39 -4.68 -4.21 -22.77
CA SER A 39 -5.15 -2.82 -22.75
C SER A 39 -5.88 -2.50 -21.44
N LYS A 40 -6.74 -3.40 -20.99
CA LYS A 40 -7.44 -3.26 -19.70
C LYS A 40 -6.45 -3.26 -18.53
N ALA A 41 -5.47 -4.16 -18.57
CA ALA A 41 -4.43 -4.24 -17.55
C ALA A 41 -3.64 -2.94 -17.48
N ASP A 42 -3.24 -2.37 -18.62
CA ASP A 42 -2.52 -1.09 -18.67
C ASP A 42 -3.35 0.06 -18.07
N GLY A 43 -4.65 0.11 -18.38
CA GLY A 43 -5.58 1.09 -17.79
C GLY A 43 -5.68 0.95 -16.28
N LEU A 44 -5.73 -0.27 -15.77
CA LEU A 44 -5.79 -0.54 -14.33
C LEU A 44 -4.47 -0.23 -13.63
N PHE A 45 -3.33 -0.49 -14.26
CA PHE A 45 -2.03 -0.07 -13.72
C PHE A 45 -1.92 1.46 -13.66
N LYS A 46 -2.41 2.16 -14.68
CA LYS A 46 -2.46 3.63 -14.66
C LYS A 46 -3.34 4.13 -13.51
N LYS A 47 -4.52 3.55 -13.33
CA LYS A 47 -5.42 3.88 -12.22
C LYS A 47 -4.73 3.65 -10.89
N SER A 48 -4.05 2.52 -10.72
CA SER A 48 -3.29 2.20 -9.51
C SER A 48 -2.19 3.23 -9.25
N THR A 49 -1.44 3.62 -10.28
CA THR A 49 -0.39 4.64 -10.17
C THR A 49 -0.96 6.00 -9.79
N ASP A 50 -2.07 6.41 -10.41
CA ASP A 50 -2.73 7.68 -10.11
C ASP A 50 -3.28 7.69 -8.68
N SER A 51 -3.87 6.58 -8.23
CA SER A 51 -4.35 6.41 -6.85
C SER A 51 -3.18 6.48 -5.86
N ALA A 52 -2.05 5.87 -6.17
CA ALA A 52 -0.86 5.92 -5.33
C ALA A 52 -0.31 7.35 -5.22
N LYS A 53 -0.27 8.10 -6.31
CA LYS A 53 0.15 9.51 -6.32
C LYS A 53 -0.77 10.37 -5.45
N LEU A 54 -2.08 10.17 -5.57
CA LEU A 54 -3.06 10.88 -4.75
C LEU A 54 -2.86 10.55 -3.26
N ALA A 55 -2.66 9.29 -2.94
CA ALA A 55 -2.41 8.84 -1.57
C ALA A 55 -1.13 9.45 -1.00
N GLN A 56 -0.06 9.55 -1.79
CA GLN A 56 1.20 10.17 -1.36
C GLN A 56 1.00 11.63 -0.94
N VAL A 57 0.14 12.36 -1.64
CA VAL A 57 -0.18 13.75 -1.30
C VAL A 57 -1.14 13.82 -0.10
N THR A 58 -2.22 13.05 -0.15
CA THR A 58 -3.29 13.08 0.87
C THR A 58 -2.79 12.56 2.22
N PHE A 59 -1.93 11.55 2.21
CA PHE A 59 -1.43 10.88 3.42
C PHE A 59 0.03 11.24 3.73
N ALA A 60 0.50 12.39 3.28
CA ALA A 60 1.91 12.78 3.41
C ALA A 60 2.43 12.70 4.86
N ASP A 61 1.65 13.19 5.83
CA ASP A 61 2.03 13.15 7.25
C ASP A 61 2.15 11.72 7.77
N THR A 62 1.23 10.86 7.36
CA THR A 62 1.24 9.44 7.74
C THR A 62 2.44 8.72 7.15
N LEU A 63 2.76 8.99 5.88
CA LEU A 63 3.92 8.41 5.21
C LEU A 63 5.23 8.87 5.85
N THR A 64 5.28 10.13 6.30
CA THR A 64 6.43 10.65 7.08
C THR A 64 6.56 9.91 8.41
N ALA A 65 5.46 9.72 9.14
CA ALA A 65 5.46 8.96 10.39
C ALA A 65 5.88 7.50 10.18
N ARG A 66 5.42 6.89 9.09
CA ARG A 66 5.82 5.54 8.71
C ARG A 66 7.33 5.46 8.45
N ALA A 67 7.86 6.41 7.69
CA ALA A 67 9.30 6.45 7.38
C ALA A 67 10.14 6.59 8.65
N SER A 68 9.70 7.43 9.60
CA SER A 68 10.39 7.59 10.89
C SER A 68 10.36 6.32 11.72
N ALA A 69 9.22 5.64 11.75
CA ALA A 69 9.08 4.35 12.44
C ALA A 69 9.94 3.26 11.79
N ASP A 70 9.98 3.22 10.46
CA ASP A 70 10.82 2.28 9.72
C ASP A 70 12.30 2.51 10.01
N LYS A 71 12.73 3.76 10.02
CA LYS A 71 14.11 4.15 10.36
C LYS A 71 14.48 3.75 11.79
N ALA A 72 13.51 3.78 12.70
CA ALA A 72 13.68 3.30 14.08
C ALA A 72 13.60 1.77 14.20
N GLU A 73 13.44 1.06 13.10
CA GLU A 73 13.32 -0.41 13.05
C GLU A 73 12.09 -0.91 13.81
N ALA A 74 10.97 -0.20 13.68
CA ALA A 74 9.73 -0.53 14.40
C ALA A 74 9.17 -1.90 14.01
N SER A 75 9.37 -2.37 12.80
CA SER A 75 8.96 -3.70 12.38
C SER A 75 9.61 -4.80 13.22
N LYS A 76 10.81 -4.53 13.75
CA LYS A 76 11.56 -5.46 14.61
C LYS A 76 11.26 -5.25 16.09
N TYR A 77 11.30 -4.00 16.57
CA TYR A 77 11.25 -3.68 17.99
C TYR A 77 9.85 -3.30 18.49
N ALA A 78 8.91 -3.01 17.62
CA ALA A 78 7.53 -2.64 17.94
C ALA A 78 6.57 -3.25 16.91
N ALA A 79 6.74 -4.53 16.64
CA ALA A 79 6.02 -5.24 15.57
C ALA A 79 4.51 -5.12 15.65
N LYS A 80 3.94 -5.13 16.86
CA LYS A 80 2.49 -5.05 17.04
C LYS A 80 1.92 -3.72 16.56
N ASP A 81 2.48 -2.61 17.02
CA ASP A 81 2.02 -1.28 16.62
C ASP A 81 2.36 -0.98 15.16
N TRP A 82 3.53 -1.43 14.70
CA TRP A 82 3.90 -1.33 13.28
C TRP A 82 2.87 -2.04 12.40
N GLY A 83 2.50 -3.27 12.75
CA GLY A 83 1.51 -4.05 11.99
C GLY A 83 0.13 -3.39 11.96
N LYS A 84 -0.29 -2.76 13.07
CA LYS A 84 -1.54 -2.00 13.13
C LYS A 84 -1.48 -0.78 12.22
N GLY A 85 -0.37 -0.05 12.24
CA GLY A 85 -0.15 1.08 11.34
C GLY A 85 -0.22 0.68 9.88
N GLU A 86 0.46 -0.40 9.51
CA GLU A 86 0.45 -0.93 8.15
C GLU A 86 -0.97 -1.35 7.71
N GLY A 87 -1.73 -2.01 8.60
CA GLY A 87 -3.11 -2.41 8.33
C GLY A 87 -4.04 -1.22 8.12
N GLU A 88 -3.95 -0.21 8.97
CA GLU A 88 -4.75 1.00 8.83
C GLU A 88 -4.39 1.79 7.57
N LEU A 89 -3.12 1.88 7.24
CA LEU A 89 -2.68 2.55 6.00
C LEU A 89 -3.21 1.83 4.77
N LYS A 90 -3.16 0.50 4.76
CA LYS A 90 -3.72 -0.30 3.67
C LYS A 90 -5.22 -0.05 3.52
N ASP A 91 -5.96 -0.04 4.62
CA ASP A 91 -7.40 0.23 4.61
C ASP A 91 -7.70 1.65 4.11
N ALA A 92 -6.94 2.64 4.57
CA ALA A 92 -7.10 4.02 4.13
C ALA A 92 -6.83 4.16 2.63
N ALA A 93 -5.83 3.48 2.10
CA ALA A 93 -5.52 3.50 0.67
C ALA A 93 -6.67 2.90 -0.15
N ALA A 94 -7.25 1.80 0.29
CA ALA A 94 -8.40 1.19 -0.37
C ALA A 94 -9.63 2.11 -0.33
N GLN A 95 -9.88 2.75 0.81
CA GLN A 95 -10.98 3.71 0.96
C GLN A 95 -10.81 4.92 0.04
N LEU A 96 -9.60 5.42 -0.09
CA LEU A 96 -9.29 6.54 -1.00
C LEU A 96 -9.49 6.12 -2.46
N GLU A 97 -9.03 4.95 -2.84
CA GLU A 97 -9.20 4.40 -4.18
C GLU A 97 -10.70 4.25 -4.53
N ASP A 98 -11.52 3.90 -3.55
CA ASP A 98 -12.98 3.79 -3.70
C ASP A 98 -13.69 5.15 -3.69
N GLY A 99 -12.96 6.25 -3.53
CA GLY A 99 -13.51 7.60 -3.53
C GLY A 99 -14.06 8.06 -2.18
N ASN A 100 -13.79 7.32 -1.10
CA ASN A 100 -14.33 7.62 0.23
C ASN A 100 -13.32 8.42 1.06
N LEU A 101 -13.13 9.68 0.68
CA LEU A 101 -12.09 10.55 1.25
C LEU A 101 -12.24 10.74 2.76
N ASN A 102 -13.46 11.02 3.24
CA ASN A 102 -13.68 11.28 4.67
C ASN A 102 -13.31 10.08 5.54
N LYS A 103 -13.70 8.89 5.10
CA LYS A 103 -13.38 7.65 5.81
C LYS A 103 -11.87 7.37 5.76
N ALA A 104 -11.26 7.58 4.59
CA ALA A 104 -9.82 7.40 4.43
C ALA A 104 -9.02 8.32 5.36
N GLN A 105 -9.43 9.57 5.51
CA GLN A 105 -8.77 10.52 6.42
C GLN A 105 -8.83 10.06 7.87
N LYS A 106 -9.96 9.57 8.33
CA LYS A 106 -10.09 9.04 9.70
C LYS A 106 -9.21 7.81 9.91
N THR A 107 -9.24 6.89 8.97
CA THR A 107 -8.44 5.67 9.04
C THR A 107 -6.94 6.00 9.04
N VAL A 108 -6.51 6.95 8.21
CA VAL A 108 -5.10 7.34 8.14
C VAL A 108 -4.63 8.09 9.39
N GLU A 109 -5.51 8.79 10.08
CA GLU A 109 -5.18 9.39 11.38
C GLU A 109 -4.82 8.31 12.40
N ASP A 110 -5.58 7.21 12.40
CA ASP A 110 -5.28 6.06 13.26
C ASP A 110 -3.95 5.42 12.87
N ALA A 111 -3.69 5.25 11.58
CA ALA A 111 -2.40 4.76 11.10
C ALA A 111 -1.24 5.62 11.60
N THR A 112 -1.38 6.94 11.54
CA THR A 112 -0.37 7.87 12.02
C THR A 112 -0.08 7.68 13.51
N LYS A 113 -1.12 7.51 14.32
CA LYS A 113 -0.98 7.25 15.76
C LYS A 113 -0.22 5.97 16.03
N TYR A 114 -0.53 4.90 15.30
CA TYR A 114 0.17 3.63 15.45
C TYR A 114 1.64 3.72 15.04
N TYR A 115 1.96 4.42 13.95
CA TYR A 115 3.34 4.61 13.53
C TYR A 115 4.14 5.43 14.55
N LYS A 116 3.56 6.49 15.10
CA LYS A 116 4.21 7.29 16.15
C LYS A 116 4.44 6.49 17.41
N SER A 117 3.45 5.69 17.81
CA SER A 117 3.59 4.77 18.95
C SER A 117 4.66 3.71 18.69
N ALA A 118 4.67 3.15 17.48
CA ALA A 118 5.65 2.16 17.08
C ALA A 118 7.08 2.74 17.11
N GLU A 119 7.25 3.95 16.61
CA GLU A 119 8.55 4.64 16.64
C GLU A 119 9.05 4.82 18.08
N ALA A 120 8.20 5.36 18.97
CA ALA A 120 8.57 5.60 20.37
C ALA A 120 8.95 4.29 21.07
N LYS A 121 8.16 3.25 20.89
CA LYS A 121 8.44 1.92 21.48
C LYS A 121 9.72 1.31 20.90
N ALA A 122 9.93 1.44 19.59
CA ALA A 122 11.12 0.90 18.93
C ALA A 122 12.38 1.58 19.45
N VAL A 123 12.37 2.88 19.60
CA VAL A 123 13.52 3.64 20.17
C VAL A 123 13.84 3.13 21.58
N ASN A 124 12.83 2.95 22.44
CA ASN A 124 13.01 2.47 23.81
C ASN A 124 13.52 1.02 23.83
N GLU A 125 12.93 0.14 23.08
CA GLU A 125 13.33 -1.27 23.04
C GLU A 125 14.73 -1.46 22.46
N LYS A 126 15.05 -0.69 21.43
CA LYS A 126 16.39 -0.72 20.83
C LYS A 126 17.44 -0.24 21.81
N ALA A 127 17.17 0.83 22.57
CA ALA A 127 18.05 1.35 23.62
C ALA A 127 18.27 0.31 24.72
N LYS A 128 17.22 -0.38 25.16
CA LYS A 128 17.32 -1.46 26.16
C LYS A 128 18.18 -2.62 25.64
N ALA A 129 18.00 -3.02 24.36
CA ALA A 129 18.79 -4.08 23.75
C ALA A 129 20.28 -3.71 23.68
N ALA A 130 20.60 -2.45 23.45
CA ALA A 130 21.99 -1.96 23.37
C ALA A 130 22.70 -1.95 24.74
N HIS A 131 21.96 -1.95 25.86
CA HIS A 131 22.51 -1.92 27.21
C HIS A 131 22.62 -3.31 27.86
N LYS A 132 22.31 -4.38 27.13
CA LYS A 132 22.49 -5.76 27.60
C LYS A 132 23.93 -6.30 27.26
#